data_1393e076da2708248341413f244149f4
#
_entry.id   1393e076da2708248341413f244149f4
#
_cell.length_a   1.000
_cell.length_b   1.000
_cell.length_c   1.000
_cell.angle_alpha   90.00
_cell.angle_beta   90.00
_cell.angle_gamma   90.00
#
_symmetry.space_group_name_H-M   'P 1'
#
loop_
_entity.id
_entity.type
_entity.pdbx_description
1 polymer ?
#
loop_
_entity_poly.entity_id
_entity_poly.type
_entity_poly.pdbx_seq_one_letter_code
_entity_poly.pdbx_strand_id
1 'polypeptide(L)'
;PVIVGIHGTNPAGGGYHSISPTVLAAHEKANMAVGGAGIVGGMNPKPHVDMEAALAQIEATKGLRADPPGSVSIHFGQTGFFREVYNTQEGVIAGIKKYVDMLPTYDLEFFRVDEPQSPAASDVELYDLVLNNKNRPYDMYSVIARLFDGSQFMEYKKGYGPEMITGIAKVDGLLVGVVANQQGVFPNYPEYKMEKYGQSMGAGGKLYRQGLIKMNEFVTLCARDRLPTIWIQDTTGIDVGDDAEVAELLGLGQSLIYSIQNSKLPMMEITLRRGTAAAHYVLGGPQGNDNNAFSLGTAATEINVMNGKTAANAMYTGRLAKDQKAGKDLQPTIDKMNALIDDYDVKSKPLYCAQAGLVDEIVDMPMMRNYIVAFTDSCYQNPESICPFHQMLLPRTIKDYDSLKKK
;
A
#
# COMPACT_ATOMS: atom_id res chain seq x y z
N PRO A 1 19.53 2.03 2.89
CA PRO A 1 18.64 2.78 1.99
C PRO A 1 19.41 3.71 1.05
N VAL A 2 18.85 4.00 -0.11
CA VAL A 2 19.40 4.95 -1.09
C VAL A 2 18.36 6.04 -1.33
N ILE A 3 18.73 7.29 -1.12
CA ILE A 3 17.87 8.45 -1.32
C ILE A 3 18.44 9.28 -2.46
N VAL A 4 17.60 9.58 -3.45
CA VAL A 4 18.01 10.32 -4.65
C VAL A 4 17.14 11.55 -4.86
N GLY A 5 17.76 12.68 -5.14
CA GLY A 5 17.08 13.92 -5.56
C GLY A 5 17.32 14.20 -7.05
N ILE A 6 16.27 14.38 -7.80
CA ILE A 6 16.29 14.74 -9.22
C ILE A 6 15.94 16.22 -9.36
N HIS A 7 16.92 17.02 -9.77
CA HIS A 7 16.76 18.49 -9.88
C HIS A 7 16.49 18.98 -11.30
N GLY A 8 16.75 18.17 -12.31
CA GLY A 8 16.66 18.57 -13.70
C GLY A 8 16.40 17.41 -14.64
N THR A 9 16.95 17.50 -15.84
CA THR A 9 16.77 16.50 -16.90
C THR A 9 17.68 15.31 -16.71
N ASN A 10 17.12 14.12 -16.59
CA ASN A 10 17.85 12.88 -16.30
C ASN A 10 17.40 11.72 -17.21
N PRO A 11 17.71 11.77 -18.52
CA PRO A 11 17.28 10.74 -19.45
C PRO A 11 18.25 9.57 -19.56
N ALA A 12 17.77 8.45 -20.10
CA ALA A 12 18.53 7.26 -20.49
C ALA A 12 19.46 6.78 -19.36
N GLY A 13 20.75 6.59 -19.63
CA GLY A 13 21.72 6.05 -18.67
C GLY A 13 21.76 6.83 -17.34
N GLY A 14 21.66 8.16 -17.37
CA GLY A 14 21.57 8.97 -16.16
C GLY A 14 20.35 8.61 -15.31
N GLY A 15 19.20 8.40 -15.95
CA GLY A 15 18.00 7.91 -15.29
C GLY A 15 18.21 6.53 -14.66
N TYR A 16 18.81 5.60 -15.39
CA TYR A 16 19.03 4.23 -14.91
C TYR A 16 19.93 4.13 -13.69
N HIS A 17 20.88 5.04 -13.49
CA HIS A 17 21.65 5.12 -12.25
C HIS A 17 20.81 5.47 -11.02
N SER A 18 19.63 6.05 -11.23
CA SER A 18 18.77 6.58 -10.17
C SER A 18 17.46 5.79 -10.00
N ILE A 19 17.23 4.71 -10.74
CA ILE A 19 15.94 3.98 -10.75
C ILE A 19 15.72 3.05 -9.55
N SER A 20 16.74 2.76 -8.77
CA SER A 20 16.66 1.80 -7.65
C SER A 20 16.83 2.44 -6.26
N PRO A 21 16.37 3.68 -6.00
CA PRO A 21 16.45 4.23 -4.66
C PRO A 21 15.31 3.71 -3.78
N THR A 22 15.51 3.79 -2.47
CA THR A 22 14.42 3.70 -1.49
C THR A 22 13.47 4.87 -1.66
N VAL A 23 14.02 6.05 -1.83
CA VAL A 23 13.27 7.30 -2.04
C VAL A 23 13.82 8.05 -3.25
N LEU A 24 12.91 8.47 -4.12
CA LEU A 24 13.18 9.31 -5.27
C LEU A 24 12.38 10.61 -5.15
N ALA A 25 13.03 11.67 -4.72
CA ALA A 25 12.46 13.01 -4.62
C ALA A 25 12.80 13.83 -5.87
N ALA A 26 11.87 14.63 -6.36
CA ALA A 26 12.06 15.40 -7.58
C ALA A 26 11.70 16.88 -7.40
N HIS A 27 12.40 17.74 -8.12
CA HIS A 27 11.95 19.10 -8.35
C HIS A 27 10.79 19.12 -9.36
N GLU A 28 9.84 20.03 -9.23
CA GLU A 28 8.66 20.11 -10.12
C GLU A 28 8.98 20.20 -11.62
N LYS A 29 10.16 20.72 -11.97
CA LYS A 29 10.67 20.84 -13.35
C LYS A 29 11.59 19.71 -13.77
N ALA A 30 11.76 18.70 -12.90
CA ALA A 30 12.60 17.54 -13.21
C ALA A 30 11.90 16.64 -14.22
N ASN A 31 12.69 15.90 -14.97
CA ASN A 31 12.22 14.79 -15.77
C ASN A 31 13.21 13.60 -15.71
N MET A 32 12.67 12.43 -15.94
CA MET A 32 13.43 11.20 -15.98
C MET A 32 12.78 10.26 -16.99
N ALA A 33 13.47 9.92 -18.05
CA ALA A 33 12.90 9.19 -19.17
C ALA A 33 13.82 8.09 -19.68
N VAL A 34 13.24 7.03 -20.22
CA VAL A 34 13.98 5.95 -20.91
C VAL A 34 14.84 6.50 -22.05
N GLY A 35 14.31 7.50 -22.77
CA GLY A 35 15.02 8.24 -23.79
C GLY A 35 14.69 9.70 -23.74
N GLY A 36 15.66 10.59 -23.93
CA GLY A 36 15.43 12.02 -24.02
C GLY A 36 14.61 12.43 -25.24
N ALA A 37 14.02 13.64 -25.20
CA ALA A 37 13.17 14.16 -26.26
C ALA A 37 13.84 14.13 -27.65
N GLY A 38 15.15 14.38 -27.72
CA GLY A 38 15.91 14.30 -28.98
C GLY A 38 16.00 12.89 -29.56
N ILE A 39 16.05 11.85 -28.69
CA ILE A 39 16.04 10.46 -29.15
C ILE A 39 14.65 10.07 -29.66
N VAL A 40 13.59 10.46 -28.94
CA VAL A 40 12.20 10.20 -29.36
C VAL A 40 11.92 10.84 -30.73
N GLY A 41 12.40 12.08 -30.96
CA GLY A 41 12.31 12.75 -32.24
C GLY A 41 13.16 12.10 -33.36
N GLY A 42 14.28 11.45 -32.96
CA GLY A 42 15.23 10.81 -33.89
C GLY A 42 14.93 9.35 -34.24
N MET A 43 13.90 8.72 -33.65
CA MET A 43 13.58 7.30 -33.88
C MET A 43 12.95 7.00 -35.25
N ASN A 44 12.74 7.99 -36.09
CA ASN A 44 12.26 7.79 -37.45
C ASN A 44 13.47 7.66 -38.39
N PRO A 45 13.85 6.46 -38.82
CA PRO A 45 15.09 6.24 -39.59
C PRO A 45 14.92 6.77 -41.02
N LYS A 46 15.30 8.01 -41.25
CA LYS A 46 15.63 8.45 -42.61
C LYS A 46 17.14 8.27 -42.85
N PRO A 47 17.56 7.76 -44.00
CA PRO A 47 18.96 7.45 -44.26
C PRO A 47 19.89 8.66 -44.34
N HIS A 48 19.36 9.88 -44.33
CA HIS A 48 20.12 11.12 -44.34
C HIS A 48 19.49 12.13 -43.36
N VAL A 49 20.32 12.96 -42.73
CA VAL A 49 19.86 14.05 -41.85
C VAL A 49 19.16 15.08 -42.71
N ASP A 50 17.84 15.09 -42.67
CA ASP A 50 17.00 16.13 -43.23
C ASP A 50 16.67 17.12 -42.10
N MET A 51 17.38 18.25 -42.09
CA MET A 51 17.23 19.26 -41.04
C MET A 51 15.83 19.88 -41.04
N GLU A 52 15.21 20.02 -42.19
CA GLU A 52 13.86 20.59 -42.32
C GLU A 52 12.82 19.61 -41.73
N ALA A 53 12.93 18.34 -42.06
CA ALA A 53 12.08 17.29 -41.48
C ALA A 53 12.33 17.11 -39.96
N ALA A 54 13.56 17.24 -39.50
CA ALA A 54 13.90 17.17 -38.06
C ALA A 54 13.30 18.38 -37.30
N LEU A 55 13.40 19.57 -37.83
CA LEU A 55 12.79 20.78 -37.24
C LEU A 55 11.27 20.72 -37.26
N ALA A 56 10.65 20.27 -38.36
CA ALA A 56 9.23 20.05 -38.43
C ALA A 56 8.71 19.01 -37.45
N GLN A 57 9.48 17.96 -37.21
CA GLN A 57 9.16 16.92 -36.21
C GLN A 57 9.31 17.42 -34.78
N ILE A 58 10.32 18.25 -34.49
CA ILE A 58 10.47 18.93 -33.21
C ILE A 58 9.30 19.88 -32.96
N GLU A 59 8.89 20.63 -33.97
CA GLU A 59 7.75 21.56 -33.90
C GLU A 59 6.42 20.78 -33.69
N ALA A 60 6.22 19.68 -34.41
CA ALA A 60 5.04 18.84 -34.29
C ALA A 60 4.95 18.13 -32.90
N THR A 61 6.09 17.75 -32.32
CA THR A 61 6.14 17.17 -30.95
C THR A 61 5.96 18.21 -29.86
N LYS A 62 6.35 19.46 -30.07
CA LYS A 62 6.07 20.57 -29.16
C LYS A 62 4.56 20.86 -29.00
N GLY A 63 3.77 20.62 -30.04
CA GLY A 63 2.33 20.82 -30.01
C GLY A 63 1.53 19.67 -29.36
N LEU A 64 2.13 18.52 -29.15
CA LEU A 64 1.43 17.33 -28.65
C LEU A 64 1.54 17.12 -27.13
N ARG A 65 2.52 17.71 -26.47
CA ARG A 65 2.70 17.64 -25.01
C ARG A 65 3.36 18.92 -24.50
N ALA A 66 2.72 19.55 -23.52
CA ALA A 66 3.27 20.72 -22.82
C ALA A 66 4.54 20.35 -22.02
N ASP A 67 4.69 19.08 -21.64
CA ASP A 67 5.76 18.60 -20.78
C ASP A 67 6.71 17.64 -21.51
N PRO A 68 8.01 17.66 -21.19
CA PRO A 68 8.96 16.71 -21.75
C PRO A 68 8.65 15.25 -21.32
N PRO A 69 9.10 14.24 -22.09
CA PRO A 69 8.96 12.85 -21.70
C PRO A 69 9.49 12.59 -20.29
N GLY A 70 8.71 11.88 -19.46
CA GLY A 70 9.09 11.57 -18.11
C GLY A 70 9.08 12.74 -17.12
N SER A 71 8.29 13.78 -17.41
CA SER A 71 8.08 14.91 -16.52
C SER A 71 7.35 14.52 -15.23
N VAL A 72 7.29 15.43 -14.28
CA VAL A 72 6.59 15.26 -13.00
C VAL A 72 5.10 14.93 -13.20
N SER A 73 4.43 15.54 -14.17
CA SER A 73 3.02 15.24 -14.49
C SER A 73 2.81 13.76 -14.83
N ILE A 74 3.81 13.09 -15.38
CA ILE A 74 3.77 11.65 -15.66
C ILE A 74 4.22 10.85 -14.42
N HIS A 75 5.40 11.16 -13.89
CA HIS A 75 6.03 10.28 -12.91
C HIS A 75 5.56 10.47 -11.47
N PHE A 76 4.93 11.57 -11.14
CA PHE A 76 4.32 11.75 -9.82
C PHE A 76 2.85 11.33 -9.82
N GLY A 77 2.04 11.90 -10.73
CA GLY A 77 0.59 11.65 -10.73
C GLY A 77 0.17 10.35 -11.42
N GLN A 78 0.94 9.87 -12.39
CA GLN A 78 0.52 8.79 -13.28
C GLN A 78 1.17 7.46 -13.00
N THR A 79 2.50 7.44 -12.85
CA THR A 79 3.24 6.19 -12.63
C THR A 79 3.67 6.04 -11.18
N GLY A 80 3.59 7.10 -10.37
CA GLY A 80 4.08 7.11 -9.00
C GLY A 80 5.59 6.86 -8.88
N PHE A 81 6.35 7.05 -9.95
CA PHE A 81 7.78 6.79 -9.96
C PHE A 81 8.54 7.82 -9.13
N PHE A 82 8.20 9.12 -9.20
CA PHE A 82 8.62 10.10 -8.22
C PHE A 82 7.78 9.97 -6.96
N ARG A 83 8.42 9.80 -5.79
CA ARG A 83 7.76 9.59 -4.50
C ARG A 83 7.27 10.90 -3.89
N GLU A 84 8.10 11.93 -4.05
CA GLU A 84 7.85 13.28 -3.55
C GLU A 84 8.27 14.30 -4.60
N VAL A 85 7.54 15.41 -4.65
CA VAL A 85 7.83 16.52 -5.56
C VAL A 85 7.85 17.84 -4.80
N TYR A 86 8.85 18.65 -5.08
CA TYR A 86 9.07 19.94 -4.45
C TYR A 86 9.21 21.04 -5.52
N ASN A 87 8.76 22.22 -5.20
CA ASN A 87 8.78 23.37 -6.12
C ASN A 87 10.11 24.16 -6.12
N THR A 88 11.01 23.83 -5.20
CA THR A 88 12.35 24.45 -5.11
C THR A 88 13.44 23.40 -4.90
N GLN A 89 14.67 23.75 -5.24
CA GLN A 89 15.83 22.88 -5.00
C GLN A 89 16.08 22.69 -3.50
N GLU A 90 15.92 23.75 -2.72
CA GLU A 90 16.01 23.72 -1.26
C GLU A 90 14.95 22.79 -0.67
N GLY A 91 13.76 22.76 -1.24
CA GLY A 91 12.69 21.84 -0.88
C GLY A 91 13.06 20.38 -1.09
N VAL A 92 13.69 20.04 -2.22
CA VAL A 92 14.20 18.68 -2.48
C VAL A 92 15.25 18.29 -1.43
N ILE A 93 16.18 19.19 -1.12
CA ILE A 93 17.24 18.94 -0.12
C ILE A 93 16.63 18.80 1.27
N ALA A 94 15.69 19.64 1.65
CA ALA A 94 14.97 19.56 2.93
C ALA A 94 14.20 18.23 3.05
N GLY A 95 13.54 17.80 1.98
CA GLY A 95 12.88 16.51 1.90
C GLY A 95 13.86 15.35 2.10
N ILE A 96 15.01 15.37 1.43
CA ILE A 96 16.08 14.36 1.62
C ILE A 96 16.54 14.33 3.08
N LYS A 97 16.81 15.49 3.69
CA LYS A 97 17.20 15.57 5.11
C LYS A 97 16.16 14.96 6.02
N LYS A 98 14.88 15.29 5.80
CA LYS A 98 13.77 14.71 6.56
C LYS A 98 13.74 13.17 6.47
N TYR A 99 14.03 12.60 5.30
CA TYR A 99 14.19 11.15 5.15
C TYR A 99 15.39 10.61 5.92
N VAL A 100 16.53 11.31 5.86
CA VAL A 100 17.73 10.92 6.60
C VAL A 100 17.49 10.97 8.10
N ASP A 101 16.79 11.99 8.59
CA ASP A 101 16.44 12.12 10.02
C ASP A 101 15.49 11.01 10.50
N MET A 102 14.70 10.43 9.60
CA MET A 102 13.82 9.29 9.91
C MET A 102 14.56 7.96 9.88
N LEU A 103 15.68 7.87 9.18
CA LEU A 103 16.42 6.61 9.07
C LEU A 103 17.20 6.33 10.35
N PRO A 104 17.37 5.03 10.69
CA PRO A 104 18.18 4.64 11.82
C PRO A 104 19.62 5.09 11.63
N THR A 105 20.21 5.58 12.70
CA THR A 105 21.67 5.57 12.83
C THR A 105 22.08 4.11 12.82
N TYR A 106 22.74 3.67 11.77
CA TYR A 106 23.08 2.27 11.62
C TYR A 106 24.15 1.88 12.63
N ASP A 107 23.70 1.26 13.71
CA ASP A 107 24.55 0.50 14.62
C ASP A 107 24.02 -0.92 14.67
N LEU A 108 24.86 -1.90 14.38
CA LEU A 108 24.52 -3.32 14.41
C LEU A 108 24.08 -3.81 15.82
N GLU A 109 24.46 -3.06 16.85
CA GLU A 109 24.16 -3.38 18.25
C GLU A 109 22.97 -2.59 18.81
N PHE A 110 22.33 -1.71 18.00
CA PHE A 110 21.32 -0.80 18.50
C PHE A 110 19.93 -1.07 17.95
N PHE A 111 18.96 -1.19 18.84
CA PHE A 111 17.58 -1.48 18.49
C PHE A 111 16.75 -0.21 18.26
N ARG A 112 16.97 0.84 19.07
CA ARG A 112 16.23 2.09 18.94
C ARG A 112 17.05 3.12 18.18
N VAL A 113 16.38 3.73 17.21
CA VAL A 113 17.01 4.74 16.34
C VAL A 113 16.78 6.14 16.85
N ASP A 114 15.84 6.27 17.79
CA ASP A 114 15.46 7.54 18.38
C ASP A 114 14.90 7.31 19.80
N GLU A 115 14.79 8.36 20.58
CA GLU A 115 14.10 8.32 21.86
C GLU A 115 12.60 8.05 21.63
N PRO A 116 11.98 7.16 22.43
CA PRO A 116 10.55 6.91 22.37
C PRO A 116 9.72 8.17 22.56
N GLN A 117 8.74 8.37 21.71
CA GLN A 117 7.82 9.51 21.79
C GLN A 117 6.37 9.04 21.82
N SER A 118 5.56 9.69 22.65
CA SER A 118 4.12 9.49 22.57
C SER A 118 3.57 10.11 21.27
N PRO A 119 2.49 9.57 20.69
CA PRO A 119 1.74 10.25 19.66
C PRO A 119 1.31 11.65 20.14
N ALA A 120 1.32 12.62 19.24
CA ALA A 120 0.82 13.98 19.56
C ALA A 120 -0.72 14.04 19.64
N ALA A 121 -1.40 13.07 18.99
CA ALA A 121 -2.85 12.93 19.04
C ALA A 121 -3.25 11.84 20.06
N SER A 122 -4.36 12.08 20.78
CA SER A 122 -4.85 11.17 21.82
C SER A 122 -5.40 9.85 21.23
N ASP A 123 -4.99 8.73 21.76
CA ASP A 123 -5.46 7.39 21.39
C ASP A 123 -6.93 7.13 21.80
N VAL A 124 -7.41 7.75 22.88
CA VAL A 124 -8.81 7.64 23.33
C VAL A 124 -9.79 8.14 22.25
N GLU A 125 -9.40 9.13 21.45
CA GLU A 125 -10.21 9.66 20.36
C GLU A 125 -10.40 8.63 19.20
N LEU A 126 -9.70 7.50 19.20
CA LEU A 126 -9.93 6.44 18.21
C LEU A 126 -11.36 5.90 18.23
N TYR A 127 -12.02 5.88 19.37
CA TYR A 127 -13.42 5.47 19.47
C TYR A 127 -14.38 6.43 18.77
N ASP A 128 -14.08 7.73 18.78
CA ASP A 128 -14.88 8.75 18.09
C ASP A 128 -14.59 8.76 16.60
N LEU A 129 -13.38 8.39 16.21
CA LEU A 129 -12.92 8.37 14.83
C LEU A 129 -13.39 7.10 14.10
N VAL A 130 -13.13 5.93 14.69
CA VAL A 130 -13.45 4.62 14.10
C VAL A 130 -14.78 4.11 14.66
N LEU A 131 -15.85 4.76 14.24
CA LEU A 131 -17.21 4.40 14.69
C LEU A 131 -17.63 3.03 14.15
N ASN A 132 -18.46 2.32 14.91
CA ASN A 132 -19.06 1.07 14.49
C ASN A 132 -20.08 1.22 13.33
N ASN A 133 -20.35 2.43 12.88
CA ASN A 133 -21.16 2.69 11.69
C ASN A 133 -20.30 2.57 10.41
N LYS A 134 -20.43 1.43 9.74
CA LYS A 134 -19.63 1.09 8.55
C LYS A 134 -19.91 1.95 7.32
N ASN A 135 -21.03 2.64 7.29
CA ASN A 135 -21.37 3.57 6.21
C ASN A 135 -20.72 4.96 6.41
N ARG A 136 -20.11 5.19 7.57
CA ARG A 136 -19.43 6.43 7.87
C ARG A 136 -17.92 6.26 7.62
N PRO A 137 -17.35 6.94 6.62
CA PRO A 137 -15.92 6.95 6.38
C PRO A 137 -15.20 7.75 7.48
N TYR A 138 -13.94 7.48 7.65
CA TYR A 138 -13.01 8.22 8.49
C TYR A 138 -11.67 8.36 7.77
N ASP A 139 -10.85 9.28 8.26
CA ASP A 139 -9.51 9.49 7.73
C ASP A 139 -8.50 8.54 8.40
N MET A 140 -7.93 7.64 7.63
CA MET A 140 -6.94 6.69 8.12
C MET A 140 -5.64 7.35 8.58
N TYR A 141 -5.27 8.51 8.03
CA TYR A 141 -4.12 9.27 8.54
C TYR A 141 -4.33 9.71 9.99
N SER A 142 -5.57 10.01 10.36
CA SER A 142 -5.92 10.33 11.75
C SER A 142 -5.76 9.14 12.69
N VAL A 143 -5.96 7.89 12.20
CA VAL A 143 -5.64 6.67 12.96
C VAL A 143 -4.13 6.50 13.09
N ILE A 144 -3.41 6.60 11.98
CA ILE A 144 -1.93 6.49 11.95
C ILE A 144 -1.30 7.51 12.92
N ALA A 145 -1.78 8.75 12.93
CA ALA A 145 -1.29 9.80 13.83
C ALA A 145 -1.44 9.48 15.32
N ARG A 146 -2.33 8.55 15.69
CA ARG A 146 -2.56 8.11 17.08
C ARG A 146 -1.81 6.86 17.50
N LEU A 147 -1.13 6.23 16.54
CA LEU A 147 -0.43 4.96 16.79
C LEU A 147 1.10 5.12 16.80
N PHE A 148 1.64 6.13 16.13
CA PHE A 148 3.08 6.25 15.91
C PHE A 148 3.69 7.50 16.58
N ASP A 149 4.97 7.42 16.87
CA ASP A 149 5.75 8.40 17.62
C ASP A 149 5.63 9.81 17.04
N GLY A 150 5.31 10.78 17.92
CA GLY A 150 5.16 12.19 17.55
C GLY A 150 4.11 12.44 16.48
N SER A 151 3.22 11.49 16.19
CA SER A 151 2.27 11.51 15.06
C SER A 151 2.96 11.72 13.70
N GLN A 152 4.22 11.30 13.60
CA GLN A 152 5.01 11.46 12.39
C GLN A 152 4.85 10.25 11.47
N PHE A 153 4.57 10.53 10.20
CA PHE A 153 4.46 9.53 9.16
C PHE A 153 5.09 10.03 7.86
N MET A 154 5.96 9.22 7.29
CA MET A 154 6.61 9.53 6.03
C MET A 154 6.03 8.65 4.93
N GLU A 155 5.10 9.23 4.17
CA GLU A 155 4.36 8.50 3.16
C GLU A 155 5.21 8.17 1.92
N TYR A 156 5.05 6.96 1.41
CA TYR A 156 5.63 6.47 0.17
C TYR A 156 4.60 6.56 -0.95
N LYS A 157 4.93 7.22 -2.06
CA LYS A 157 4.06 7.38 -3.25
C LYS A 157 2.69 8.02 -2.93
N LYS A 158 2.66 9.11 -2.18
CA LYS A 158 1.43 9.80 -1.78
C LYS A 158 0.50 10.13 -2.96
N GLY A 159 1.04 10.54 -4.11
CA GLY A 159 0.28 10.90 -5.30
C GLY A 159 -0.17 9.71 -6.17
N TYR A 160 0.04 8.47 -5.75
CA TYR A 160 -0.24 7.27 -6.54
C TYR A 160 -1.00 6.24 -5.71
N GLY A 161 -2.12 5.72 -6.22
CA GLY A 161 -2.96 4.77 -5.50
C GLY A 161 -3.40 5.29 -4.13
N PRO A 162 -4.09 6.46 -4.03
CA PRO A 162 -4.41 7.11 -2.76
C PRO A 162 -5.40 6.32 -1.90
N GLU A 163 -6.05 5.31 -2.44
CA GLU A 163 -6.84 4.34 -1.68
C GLU A 163 -5.96 3.49 -0.75
N MET A 164 -4.67 3.42 -1.03
CA MET A 164 -3.69 2.77 -0.17
C MET A 164 -2.68 3.78 0.37
N ILE A 165 -2.39 3.66 1.65
CA ILE A 165 -1.40 4.43 2.37
C ILE A 165 -0.23 3.50 2.67
N THR A 166 0.96 3.88 2.24
CA THR A 166 2.20 3.16 2.54
C THR A 166 3.25 4.15 2.99
N GLY A 167 4.05 3.81 3.98
CA GLY A 167 5.07 4.73 4.47
C GLY A 167 5.82 4.18 5.67
N ILE A 168 6.70 5.00 6.21
CA ILE A 168 7.57 4.67 7.32
C ILE A 168 7.17 5.50 8.53
N ALA A 169 7.15 4.87 9.70
CA ALA A 169 6.89 5.53 10.98
C ALA A 169 7.85 5.00 12.05
N LYS A 170 7.86 5.64 13.21
CA LYS A 170 8.52 5.13 14.41
C LYS A 170 7.49 4.74 15.45
N VAL A 171 7.78 3.69 16.18
CA VAL A 171 7.01 3.30 17.36
C VAL A 171 7.99 2.91 18.46
N ASP A 172 7.92 3.58 19.59
CA ASP A 172 8.85 3.42 20.71
C ASP A 172 10.32 3.59 20.29
N GLY A 173 10.59 4.54 19.36
CA GLY A 173 11.91 4.80 18.78
C GLY A 173 12.36 3.77 17.75
N LEU A 174 11.56 2.77 17.40
CA LEU A 174 11.86 1.72 16.42
C LEU A 174 11.17 2.01 15.08
N LEU A 175 11.87 1.76 13.99
CA LEU A 175 11.38 2.04 12.64
C LEU A 175 10.51 0.90 12.12
N VAL A 176 9.36 1.23 11.53
CA VAL A 176 8.43 0.25 10.94
C VAL A 176 7.91 0.73 9.59
N GLY A 177 7.63 -0.22 8.69
CA GLY A 177 6.80 0.03 7.53
C GLY A 177 5.32 -0.03 7.91
N VAL A 178 4.52 0.87 7.35
CA VAL A 178 3.07 0.91 7.58
C VAL A 178 2.36 0.76 6.26
N VAL A 179 1.40 -0.16 6.20
CA VAL A 179 0.48 -0.34 5.07
C VAL A 179 -0.94 -0.20 5.61
N ALA A 180 -1.72 0.71 5.05
CA ALA A 180 -3.10 0.91 5.45
C ALA A 180 -3.97 1.25 4.23
N ASN A 181 -5.28 1.06 4.34
CA ASN A 181 -6.19 1.51 3.30
C ASN A 181 -6.99 2.73 3.76
N GLN A 182 -7.16 3.72 2.87
CA GLN A 182 -7.96 4.91 3.13
C GLN A 182 -9.45 4.62 2.95
N GLN A 183 -10.27 5.37 3.67
CA GLN A 183 -11.72 5.35 3.57
C GLN A 183 -12.24 6.61 2.86
N GLY A 184 -13.50 6.58 2.41
CA GLY A 184 -14.19 7.74 1.86
C GLY A 184 -14.08 7.87 0.34
N VAL A 185 -14.25 9.09 -0.15
CA VAL A 185 -14.22 9.43 -1.57
C VAL A 185 -13.11 10.44 -1.82
N PHE A 186 -12.40 10.29 -2.92
CA PHE A 186 -11.31 11.16 -3.33
C PHE A 186 -11.78 12.07 -4.49
N PRO A 187 -12.38 13.25 -4.21
CA PRO A 187 -12.97 14.10 -5.25
C PRO A 187 -11.93 14.63 -6.24
N ASN A 188 -10.68 14.71 -5.84
CA ASN A 188 -9.55 15.15 -6.65
C ASN A 188 -8.62 14.01 -7.02
N TYR A 189 -9.15 12.81 -7.15
CA TYR A 189 -8.37 11.71 -7.71
C TYR A 189 -7.82 12.21 -9.04
N PRO A 190 -6.48 12.19 -9.26
CA PRO A 190 -5.91 12.75 -10.48
C PRO A 190 -6.73 12.24 -11.65
N GLU A 191 -7.10 13.13 -12.58
CA GLU A 191 -7.86 12.82 -13.81
C GLU A 191 -7.06 11.89 -14.72
N TYR A 192 -6.57 10.82 -14.11
CA TYR A 192 -5.82 9.78 -14.74
C TYR A 192 -6.83 8.82 -15.33
N LYS A 193 -7.50 9.32 -16.33
CA LYS A 193 -8.30 8.51 -17.23
C LYS A 193 -7.42 7.64 -18.09
N MET A 194 -6.91 6.60 -17.53
CA MET A 194 -6.78 5.38 -18.32
C MET A 194 -8.20 4.80 -18.39
N GLU A 195 -8.97 5.24 -19.33
CA GLU A 195 -10.37 4.87 -19.57
C GLU A 195 -10.60 3.35 -19.77
N LYS A 196 -9.57 2.52 -19.65
CA LYS A 196 -9.59 1.10 -19.94
C LYS A 196 -9.14 0.15 -18.83
N TYR A 197 -8.62 0.61 -17.68
CA TYR A 197 -7.92 -0.32 -16.78
C TYR A 197 -8.22 -0.09 -15.31
N GLY A 198 -9.45 -0.40 -14.85
CA GLY A 198 -9.78 -0.58 -13.43
C GLY A 198 -9.11 0.41 -12.46
N GLN A 199 -9.34 1.70 -12.68
CA GLN A 199 -8.83 2.73 -11.79
C GLN A 199 -9.71 2.81 -10.56
N SER A 200 -9.11 3.22 -9.44
CA SER A 200 -9.89 3.68 -8.31
C SER A 200 -10.88 4.74 -8.77
N MET A 201 -12.15 4.46 -8.67
CA MET A 201 -13.22 5.43 -8.95
C MET A 201 -13.27 6.55 -7.90
N GLY A 202 -12.14 6.82 -7.23
CA GLY A 202 -12.05 7.75 -6.13
C GLY A 202 -12.67 7.24 -4.83
N ALA A 203 -12.96 5.96 -4.71
CA ALA A 203 -13.55 5.35 -3.51
C ALA A 203 -12.52 4.59 -2.70
N GLY A 204 -12.36 4.93 -1.43
CA GLY A 204 -11.58 4.15 -0.47
C GLY A 204 -12.29 2.88 0.00
N GLY A 205 -11.58 2.04 0.74
CA GLY A 205 -12.10 0.79 1.27
C GLY A 205 -12.12 -0.38 0.28
N LYS A 206 -11.64 -0.16 -0.95
CA LYS A 206 -11.41 -1.20 -1.97
C LYS A 206 -9.97 -1.17 -2.45
N LEU A 207 -9.50 -2.28 -3.00
CA LEU A 207 -8.19 -2.36 -3.64
C LEU A 207 -8.33 -2.27 -5.15
N TYR A 208 -7.48 -1.47 -5.75
CA TYR A 208 -7.40 -1.23 -7.19
C TYR A 208 -5.96 -1.43 -7.69
N ARG A 209 -5.79 -1.33 -9.01
CA ARG A 209 -4.52 -1.59 -9.68
C ARG A 209 -3.34 -0.81 -9.10
N GLN A 210 -3.50 0.48 -8.92
CA GLN A 210 -2.42 1.36 -8.44
C GLN A 210 -2.05 1.06 -6.99
N GLY A 211 -3.03 0.79 -6.13
CA GLY A 211 -2.81 0.41 -4.74
C GLY A 211 -2.06 -0.92 -4.62
N LEU A 212 -2.42 -1.93 -5.41
CA LEU A 212 -1.72 -3.22 -5.44
C LEU A 212 -0.26 -3.08 -5.89
N ILE A 213 0.01 -2.28 -6.91
CA ILE A 213 1.38 -1.97 -7.36
C ILE A 213 2.16 -1.25 -6.26
N LYS A 214 1.57 -0.21 -5.66
CA LYS A 214 2.17 0.58 -4.57
C LYS A 214 2.56 -0.28 -3.39
N MET A 215 1.66 -1.16 -2.94
CA MET A 215 1.93 -2.08 -1.85
C MET A 215 3.03 -3.08 -2.18
N ASN A 216 2.99 -3.68 -3.37
CA ASN A 216 4.01 -4.64 -3.81
C ASN A 216 5.42 -4.04 -3.81
N GLU A 217 5.57 -2.83 -4.36
CA GLU A 217 6.85 -2.12 -4.32
C GLU A 217 7.26 -1.78 -2.88
N PHE A 218 6.33 -1.31 -2.05
CA PHE A 218 6.63 -0.92 -0.68
C PHE A 218 7.06 -2.10 0.18
N VAL A 219 6.38 -3.25 0.08
CA VAL A 219 6.78 -4.49 0.77
C VAL A 219 8.19 -4.91 0.35
N THR A 220 8.49 -4.85 -0.94
CA THR A 220 9.83 -5.16 -1.45
C THR A 220 10.90 -4.22 -0.88
N LEU A 221 10.58 -2.93 -0.73
CA LEU A 221 11.49 -1.97 -0.11
C LEU A 221 11.68 -2.24 1.39
N CYS A 222 10.60 -2.51 2.12
CA CYS A 222 10.67 -2.89 3.54
C CYS A 222 11.51 -4.15 3.72
N ALA A 223 11.33 -5.15 2.87
CA ALA A 223 12.12 -6.38 2.89
C ALA A 223 13.61 -6.12 2.65
N ARG A 224 13.94 -5.29 1.66
CA ARG A 224 15.32 -4.89 1.38
C ARG A 224 15.96 -4.14 2.55
N ASP A 225 15.22 -3.25 3.16
CA ASP A 225 15.68 -2.39 4.24
C ASP A 225 15.44 -3.01 5.63
N ARG A 226 14.91 -4.24 5.69
CA ARG A 226 14.68 -5.04 6.91
C ARG A 226 13.76 -4.36 7.91
N LEU A 227 12.67 -3.77 7.43
CA LEU A 227 11.69 -3.11 8.28
C LEU A 227 10.49 -4.03 8.54
N PRO A 228 10.19 -4.40 9.80
CA PRO A 228 8.94 -5.07 10.12
C PRO A 228 7.76 -4.20 9.72
N THR A 229 6.63 -4.80 9.34
CA THR A 229 5.51 -4.07 8.79
C THR A 229 4.24 -4.20 9.63
N ILE A 230 3.54 -3.08 9.77
CA ILE A 230 2.24 -2.98 10.42
C ILE A 230 1.19 -2.74 9.34
N TRP A 231 0.20 -3.61 9.28
CA TRP A 231 -0.89 -3.58 8.31
C TRP A 231 -2.20 -3.20 9.00
N ILE A 232 -2.83 -2.13 8.58
CA ILE A 232 -4.05 -1.61 9.19
C ILE A 232 -5.15 -1.59 8.14
N GLN A 233 -6.16 -2.43 8.30
CA GLN A 233 -7.20 -2.60 7.29
C GLN A 233 -8.61 -2.25 7.76
N ASP A 234 -9.39 -1.72 6.84
CA ASP A 234 -10.84 -1.63 6.85
C ASP A 234 -11.32 -1.72 5.39
N THR A 235 -11.40 -2.93 4.84
CA THR A 235 -11.60 -3.15 3.42
C THR A 235 -12.86 -3.95 3.11
N THR A 236 -13.53 -3.58 2.01
CA THR A 236 -14.70 -4.28 1.48
C THR A 236 -14.39 -5.26 0.36
N GLY A 237 -13.12 -5.33 -0.07
CA GLY A 237 -12.72 -6.25 -1.13
C GLY A 237 -11.75 -5.65 -2.14
N ILE A 238 -11.31 -6.48 -3.06
CA ILE A 238 -10.67 -6.06 -4.32
C ILE A 238 -11.78 -5.71 -5.30
N ASP A 239 -11.55 -4.77 -6.20
CA ASP A 239 -12.54 -4.44 -7.22
C ASP A 239 -12.82 -5.62 -8.15
N VAL A 240 -14.01 -5.67 -8.73
CA VAL A 240 -14.53 -6.82 -9.49
C VAL A 240 -15.20 -6.38 -10.78
N GLY A 241 -15.26 -7.27 -11.75
CA GLY A 241 -15.88 -7.05 -13.05
C GLY A 241 -14.84 -7.08 -14.18
N ASP A 242 -15.29 -7.02 -15.43
CA ASP A 242 -14.42 -7.15 -16.60
C ASP A 242 -13.31 -6.12 -16.63
N ASP A 243 -13.60 -4.86 -16.24
CA ASP A 243 -12.60 -3.80 -16.16
C ASP A 243 -11.50 -4.10 -15.12
N ALA A 244 -11.87 -4.70 -14.00
CA ALA A 244 -10.94 -5.12 -12.97
C ALA A 244 -10.05 -6.28 -13.45
N GLU A 245 -10.62 -7.23 -14.19
CA GLU A 245 -9.86 -8.34 -14.78
C GLU A 245 -8.90 -7.84 -15.87
N VAL A 246 -9.34 -6.93 -16.74
CA VAL A 246 -8.48 -6.28 -17.75
C VAL A 246 -7.38 -5.44 -17.11
N ALA A 247 -7.64 -4.86 -15.92
CA ALA A 247 -6.65 -4.15 -15.11
C ALA A 247 -5.66 -5.08 -14.41
N GLU A 248 -5.77 -6.39 -14.61
CA GLU A 248 -4.86 -7.41 -14.07
C GLU A 248 -4.86 -7.51 -12.54
N LEU A 249 -6.01 -7.19 -11.87
CA LEU A 249 -6.05 -7.16 -10.41
C LEU A 249 -5.74 -8.54 -9.80
N LEU A 250 -6.15 -9.63 -10.44
CA LEU A 250 -5.83 -10.99 -10.00
C LEU A 250 -4.31 -11.24 -10.02
N GLY A 251 -3.65 -10.90 -11.13
CA GLY A 251 -2.19 -11.06 -11.30
C GLY A 251 -1.38 -10.15 -10.36
N LEU A 252 -1.84 -8.94 -10.14
CA LEU A 252 -1.22 -8.00 -9.20
C LEU A 252 -1.39 -8.44 -7.75
N GLY A 253 -2.56 -8.99 -7.39
CA GLY A 253 -2.79 -9.61 -6.09
C GLY A 253 -1.85 -10.79 -5.86
N GLN A 254 -1.69 -11.67 -6.86
CA GLN A 254 -0.71 -12.77 -6.83
C GLN A 254 0.71 -12.24 -6.62
N SER A 255 1.10 -11.20 -7.36
CA SER A 255 2.44 -10.60 -7.24
C SER A 255 2.70 -10.06 -5.84
N LEU A 256 1.71 -9.40 -5.22
CA LEU A 256 1.82 -8.90 -3.86
C LEU A 256 1.95 -10.04 -2.84
N ILE A 257 1.14 -11.09 -2.95
CA ILE A 257 1.25 -12.27 -2.09
C ILE A 257 2.64 -12.91 -2.21
N TYR A 258 3.15 -13.06 -3.41
CA TYR A 258 4.51 -13.56 -3.61
C TYR A 258 5.57 -12.67 -2.96
N SER A 259 5.45 -11.36 -3.08
CA SER A 259 6.40 -10.43 -2.47
C SER A 259 6.36 -10.53 -0.95
N ILE A 260 5.19 -10.64 -0.34
CA ILE A 260 5.03 -10.83 1.10
C ILE A 260 5.64 -12.16 1.54
N GLN A 261 5.23 -13.28 0.93
CA GLN A 261 5.65 -14.61 1.35
C GLN A 261 7.15 -14.87 1.14
N ASN A 262 7.71 -14.38 0.03
CA ASN A 262 9.13 -14.56 -0.25
C ASN A 262 10.04 -13.61 0.52
N SER A 263 9.51 -12.49 1.00
CA SER A 263 10.30 -11.52 1.78
C SER A 263 10.68 -12.05 3.16
N LYS A 264 9.90 -12.98 3.71
CA LYS A 264 10.00 -13.46 5.11
C LYS A 264 10.00 -12.31 6.12
N LEU A 265 9.40 -11.20 5.75
CA LEU A 265 9.34 -10.00 6.55
C LEU A 265 8.29 -10.18 7.64
N PRO A 266 8.62 -9.99 8.92
CA PRO A 266 7.63 -10.03 9.98
C PRO A 266 6.56 -8.97 9.74
N MET A 267 5.31 -9.37 9.92
CA MET A 267 4.18 -8.47 9.79
C MET A 267 3.17 -8.69 10.92
N MET A 268 2.48 -7.64 11.27
CA MET A 268 1.36 -7.61 12.20
C MET A 268 0.17 -6.99 11.49
N GLU A 269 -0.98 -7.61 11.60
CA GLU A 269 -2.21 -7.12 10.99
C GLU A 269 -3.18 -6.59 12.05
N ILE A 270 -3.90 -5.51 11.72
CA ILE A 270 -4.98 -4.92 12.53
C ILE A 270 -6.20 -4.72 11.65
N THR A 271 -7.25 -5.48 11.88
CA THR A 271 -8.55 -5.27 11.26
C THR A 271 -9.37 -4.29 12.11
N LEU A 272 -9.45 -3.01 11.69
CA LEU A 272 -10.18 -1.99 12.45
C LEU A 272 -11.70 -2.21 12.42
N ARG A 273 -12.27 -2.47 11.23
CA ARG A 273 -13.70 -2.76 11.05
C ARG A 273 -13.92 -3.93 10.12
N ARG A 274 -13.61 -3.79 8.82
CA ARG A 274 -13.91 -4.81 7.81
C ARG A 274 -12.64 -5.46 7.29
N GLY A 275 -12.64 -6.78 7.28
CA GLY A 275 -11.71 -7.59 6.54
C GLY A 275 -12.49 -8.51 5.60
N THR A 276 -12.66 -8.12 4.32
CA THR A 276 -13.55 -8.83 3.42
C THR A 276 -12.78 -9.54 2.30
N ALA A 277 -13.08 -10.83 2.13
CA ALA A 277 -12.69 -11.66 1.00
C ALA A 277 -11.17 -11.65 0.71
N ALA A 278 -10.80 -11.71 -0.56
CA ALA A 278 -9.42 -11.72 -1.01
C ALA A 278 -8.62 -10.49 -0.59
N ALA A 279 -9.27 -9.34 -0.36
CA ALA A 279 -8.56 -8.15 0.14
C ALA A 279 -8.03 -8.35 1.56
N HIS A 280 -8.80 -8.98 2.45
CA HIS A 280 -8.32 -9.35 3.79
C HIS A 280 -7.10 -10.28 3.70
N TYR A 281 -7.15 -11.28 2.83
CA TYR A 281 -6.04 -12.19 2.57
C TYR A 281 -4.79 -11.45 2.08
N VAL A 282 -4.96 -10.55 1.11
CA VAL A 282 -3.87 -9.78 0.49
C VAL A 282 -3.28 -8.74 1.44
N LEU A 283 -4.10 -8.20 2.36
CA LEU A 283 -3.66 -7.23 3.37
C LEU A 283 -3.12 -7.86 4.66
N GLY A 284 -2.69 -9.12 4.58
CA GLY A 284 -2.00 -9.75 5.68
C GLY A 284 -2.88 -10.54 6.64
N GLY A 285 -4.11 -10.84 6.26
CA GLY A 285 -4.99 -11.69 7.07
C GLY A 285 -4.32 -13.01 7.45
N PRO A 286 -4.51 -13.51 8.69
CA PRO A 286 -3.72 -14.60 9.26
C PRO A 286 -3.82 -15.93 8.52
N GLN A 287 -4.95 -16.18 7.88
CA GLN A 287 -5.18 -17.46 7.18
C GLN A 287 -4.50 -17.54 5.80
N GLY A 288 -3.96 -16.44 5.32
CA GLY A 288 -3.37 -16.36 3.99
C GLY A 288 -1.87 -16.06 3.98
N ASN A 289 -1.25 -15.87 5.13
CA ASN A 289 0.10 -15.34 5.17
C ASN A 289 0.90 -15.87 6.35
N ASP A 290 1.84 -16.75 6.05
CA ASP A 290 2.74 -17.37 7.04
C ASP A 290 3.68 -16.35 7.73
N ASN A 291 3.83 -15.15 7.16
CA ASN A 291 4.64 -14.08 7.75
C ASN A 291 3.87 -13.22 8.75
N ASN A 292 2.56 -13.39 8.86
CA ASN A 292 1.78 -12.69 9.86
C ASN A 292 2.03 -13.29 11.24
N ALA A 293 2.78 -12.56 12.05
CA ALA A 293 3.13 -13.00 13.39
C ALA A 293 2.00 -12.79 14.40
N PHE A 294 1.12 -11.80 14.17
CA PHE A 294 0.04 -11.46 15.08
C PHE A 294 -1.05 -10.64 14.40
N SER A 295 -2.32 -10.94 14.72
CA SER A 295 -3.50 -10.28 14.18
C SER A 295 -4.41 -9.74 15.27
N LEU A 296 -4.76 -8.46 15.17
CA LEU A 296 -5.68 -7.79 16.08
C LEU A 296 -7.01 -7.48 15.42
N GLY A 297 -8.08 -7.66 16.17
CA GLY A 297 -9.39 -7.08 15.88
C GLY A 297 -9.78 -6.04 16.93
N THR A 298 -10.80 -5.26 16.64
CA THR A 298 -11.45 -4.32 17.56
C THR A 298 -12.89 -4.77 17.84
N ALA A 299 -13.58 -4.08 18.73
CA ALA A 299 -15.02 -4.32 18.95
C ALA A 299 -15.88 -4.06 17.70
N ALA A 300 -15.36 -3.39 16.67
CA ALA A 300 -16.03 -3.11 15.42
C ALA A 300 -15.64 -4.07 14.28
N THR A 301 -14.74 -5.02 14.53
CA THR A 301 -14.23 -5.94 13.51
C THR A 301 -15.32 -6.85 12.95
N GLU A 302 -15.32 -6.99 11.64
CA GLU A 302 -16.10 -7.99 10.89
C GLU A 302 -15.23 -8.58 9.79
N ILE A 303 -15.02 -9.90 9.88
CA ILE A 303 -14.28 -10.64 8.86
C ILE A 303 -15.25 -11.61 8.17
N ASN A 304 -15.31 -11.54 6.85
CA ASN A 304 -16.20 -12.39 6.06
C ASN A 304 -15.71 -12.50 4.60
N VAL A 305 -16.24 -13.50 3.89
CA VAL A 305 -16.01 -13.63 2.44
C VAL A 305 -16.82 -12.58 1.67
N MET A 306 -18.03 -12.29 2.13
CA MET A 306 -18.93 -11.25 1.62
C MET A 306 -20.02 -10.98 2.65
N ASN A 307 -20.74 -9.87 2.56
CA ASN A 307 -21.84 -9.65 3.47
C ASN A 307 -23.01 -10.63 3.20
N GLY A 308 -23.78 -10.93 4.24
CA GLY A 308 -24.85 -11.94 4.19
C GLY A 308 -25.89 -11.66 3.10
N LYS A 309 -26.25 -10.39 2.84
CA LYS A 309 -27.19 -10.04 1.76
C LYS A 309 -26.65 -10.39 0.38
N THR A 310 -25.37 -10.12 0.14
CA THR A 310 -24.71 -10.50 -1.12
C THR A 310 -24.68 -12.01 -1.29
N ALA A 311 -24.36 -12.76 -0.23
CA ALA A 311 -24.37 -14.22 -0.24
C ALA A 311 -25.77 -14.77 -0.52
N ALA A 312 -26.79 -14.28 0.17
CA ALA A 312 -28.17 -14.69 -0.02
C ALA A 312 -28.67 -14.41 -1.44
N ASN A 313 -28.35 -13.22 -1.98
CA ASN A 313 -28.71 -12.89 -3.36
C ASN A 313 -27.98 -13.80 -4.37
N ALA A 314 -26.70 -14.03 -4.22
CA ALA A 314 -25.94 -14.89 -5.12
C ALA A 314 -26.50 -16.33 -5.15
N MET A 315 -26.90 -16.86 -3.97
CA MET A 315 -27.34 -18.24 -3.86
C MET A 315 -28.82 -18.45 -4.26
N TYR A 316 -29.68 -17.47 -4.01
CA TYR A 316 -31.13 -17.71 -4.06
C TYR A 316 -31.89 -16.88 -5.11
N THR A 317 -31.34 -15.84 -5.72
CA THR A 317 -32.04 -15.01 -6.71
C THR A 317 -32.56 -15.83 -7.90
N GLY A 318 -31.74 -16.75 -8.42
CA GLY A 318 -32.15 -17.62 -9.51
C GLY A 318 -33.30 -18.55 -9.14
N ARG A 319 -33.35 -19.03 -7.90
CA ARG A 319 -34.42 -19.84 -7.36
C ARG A 319 -35.70 -19.02 -7.17
N LEU A 320 -35.61 -17.84 -6.57
CA LEU A 320 -36.75 -16.91 -6.43
C LEU A 320 -37.39 -16.62 -7.78
N ALA A 321 -36.58 -16.27 -8.80
CA ALA A 321 -37.12 -16.01 -10.14
C ALA A 321 -37.79 -17.23 -10.77
N LYS A 322 -37.26 -18.44 -10.56
CA LYS A 322 -37.87 -19.68 -11.03
C LYS A 322 -39.21 -20.01 -10.31
N ASP A 323 -39.24 -19.88 -8.98
CA ASP A 323 -40.39 -20.14 -8.16
C ASP A 323 -41.50 -19.11 -8.45
N GLN A 324 -41.15 -17.83 -8.66
CA GLN A 324 -42.09 -16.78 -9.07
C GLN A 324 -42.74 -17.08 -10.43
N LYS A 325 -41.93 -17.49 -11.44
CA LYS A 325 -42.48 -17.88 -12.76
C LYS A 325 -43.39 -19.09 -12.69
N ALA A 326 -43.18 -19.98 -11.72
CA ALA A 326 -43.95 -21.17 -11.52
C ALA A 326 -45.18 -20.93 -10.62
N GLY A 327 -45.44 -19.69 -10.18
CA GLY A 327 -46.57 -19.36 -9.29
C GLY A 327 -46.46 -19.99 -7.89
N LYS A 328 -45.29 -20.39 -7.45
CA LYS A 328 -45.05 -20.99 -6.14
C LYS A 328 -44.96 -19.94 -5.05
N ASP A 329 -45.24 -20.37 -3.81
CA ASP A 329 -44.99 -19.55 -2.64
C ASP A 329 -43.47 -19.25 -2.54
N LEU A 330 -43.12 -17.97 -2.42
CA LEU A 330 -41.75 -17.48 -2.32
C LEU A 330 -41.22 -17.47 -0.88
N GLN A 331 -42.15 -17.51 0.11
CA GLN A 331 -41.78 -17.34 1.53
C GLN A 331 -40.76 -18.37 1.99
N PRO A 332 -40.79 -19.66 1.64
CA PRO A 332 -39.81 -20.64 2.06
C PRO A 332 -38.37 -20.33 1.53
N THR A 333 -38.29 -19.67 0.38
CA THR A 333 -36.96 -19.24 -0.17
C THR A 333 -36.47 -17.96 0.50
N ILE A 334 -37.39 -17.01 0.79
CA ILE A 334 -37.09 -15.78 1.54
C ILE A 334 -36.63 -16.14 2.96
N ASP A 335 -37.26 -17.07 3.63
CA ASP A 335 -36.86 -17.51 4.97
C ASP A 335 -35.45 -18.10 4.98
N LYS A 336 -35.08 -18.87 3.97
CA LYS A 336 -33.71 -19.38 3.80
C LYS A 336 -32.69 -18.26 3.54
N MET A 337 -33.07 -17.23 2.78
CA MET A 337 -32.24 -16.08 2.56
C MET A 337 -31.97 -15.31 3.86
N ASN A 338 -33.03 -15.08 4.64
CA ASN A 338 -32.93 -14.41 5.93
C ASN A 338 -32.07 -15.21 6.92
N ALA A 339 -32.30 -16.52 7.02
CA ALA A 339 -31.49 -17.39 7.87
C ALA A 339 -29.98 -17.36 7.48
N LEU A 340 -29.69 -17.30 6.18
CA LEU A 340 -28.31 -17.18 5.70
C LEU A 340 -27.72 -15.80 6.04
N ILE A 341 -28.47 -14.72 5.93
CA ILE A 341 -28.04 -13.37 6.30
C ILE A 341 -27.69 -13.34 7.79
N ASP A 342 -28.59 -13.87 8.64
CA ASP A 342 -28.37 -13.92 10.09
C ASP A 342 -27.13 -14.75 10.47
N ASP A 343 -26.93 -15.90 9.81
CA ASP A 343 -25.74 -16.74 10.03
C ASP A 343 -24.43 -16.01 9.67
N TYR A 344 -24.41 -15.30 8.54
CA TYR A 344 -23.26 -14.48 8.14
C TYR A 344 -23.01 -13.33 9.11
N ASP A 345 -24.07 -12.67 9.56
CA ASP A 345 -23.96 -11.56 10.51
C ASP A 345 -23.38 -12.02 11.86
N VAL A 346 -23.77 -13.18 12.36
CA VAL A 346 -23.21 -13.76 13.58
C VAL A 346 -21.77 -14.18 13.38
N LYS A 347 -21.45 -14.86 12.29
CA LYS A 347 -20.11 -15.42 12.02
C LYS A 347 -19.08 -14.39 11.58
N SER A 348 -19.49 -13.17 11.31
CA SER A 348 -18.56 -12.07 11.01
C SER A 348 -18.14 -11.24 12.22
N LYS A 349 -18.84 -11.38 13.35
CA LYS A 349 -18.66 -10.55 14.55
C LYS A 349 -17.33 -10.83 15.29
N PRO A 350 -16.83 -9.85 16.07
CA PRO A 350 -15.52 -9.94 16.72
C PRO A 350 -15.35 -11.19 17.57
N LEU A 351 -16.36 -11.53 18.36
CA LEU A 351 -16.31 -12.73 19.22
C LEU A 351 -16.12 -14.01 18.40
N TYR A 352 -16.89 -14.15 17.31
CA TYR A 352 -16.75 -15.30 16.42
C TYR A 352 -15.38 -15.31 15.74
N CYS A 353 -14.92 -14.15 15.27
CA CYS A 353 -13.61 -14.01 14.62
C CYS A 353 -12.48 -14.48 15.55
N ALA A 354 -12.51 -14.09 16.82
CA ALA A 354 -11.53 -14.54 17.81
C ALA A 354 -11.66 -16.05 18.09
N GLN A 355 -12.87 -16.56 18.28
CA GLN A 355 -13.11 -17.99 18.52
C GLN A 355 -12.71 -18.88 17.34
N ALA A 356 -12.84 -18.38 16.12
CA ALA A 356 -12.49 -19.10 14.89
C ALA A 356 -11.00 -18.91 14.49
N GLY A 357 -10.22 -18.14 15.24
CA GLY A 357 -8.83 -17.87 14.92
C GLY A 357 -8.64 -16.96 13.69
N LEU A 358 -9.64 -16.12 13.37
CA LEU A 358 -9.53 -15.12 12.30
C LEU A 358 -8.76 -13.88 12.75
N VAL A 359 -8.68 -13.67 14.04
CA VAL A 359 -7.77 -12.75 14.74
C VAL A 359 -7.26 -13.42 15.99
N ASP A 360 -6.06 -13.07 16.44
CA ASP A 360 -5.48 -13.61 17.67
C ASP A 360 -6.13 -12.99 18.91
N GLU A 361 -6.46 -11.69 18.84
CA GLU A 361 -7.07 -10.99 19.95
C GLU A 361 -7.98 -9.83 19.50
N ILE A 362 -9.03 -9.58 20.31
CA ILE A 362 -9.88 -8.40 20.21
C ILE A 362 -9.43 -7.41 21.29
N VAL A 363 -8.98 -6.25 20.86
CA VAL A 363 -8.37 -5.26 21.76
C VAL A 363 -9.18 -3.96 21.83
N ASP A 364 -9.03 -3.27 22.93
CA ASP A 364 -9.45 -1.88 23.04
C ASP A 364 -8.55 -1.00 22.16
N MET A 365 -9.16 -0.08 21.41
CA MET A 365 -8.43 0.72 20.41
C MET A 365 -7.23 1.48 21.00
N PRO A 366 -7.30 2.07 22.21
CA PRO A 366 -6.13 2.69 22.83
C PRO A 366 -4.97 1.74 23.12
N MET A 367 -5.26 0.43 23.25
CA MET A 367 -4.23 -0.58 23.49
C MET A 367 -3.48 -1.02 22.23
N MET A 368 -3.99 -0.72 21.04
CA MET A 368 -3.36 -1.15 19.78
C MET A 368 -1.89 -0.76 19.69
N ARG A 369 -1.55 0.47 20.12
CA ARG A 369 -0.14 0.92 20.13
C ARG A 369 0.75 0.01 20.97
N ASN A 370 0.30 -0.45 22.14
CA ASN A 370 1.10 -1.31 23.02
C ASN A 370 1.44 -2.63 22.34
N TYR A 371 0.49 -3.20 21.58
CA TYR A 371 0.74 -4.42 20.80
C TYR A 371 1.71 -4.15 19.65
N ILE A 372 1.60 -3.01 18.97
CA ILE A 372 2.55 -2.62 17.92
C ILE A 372 3.97 -2.47 18.51
N VAL A 373 4.11 -1.83 19.67
CA VAL A 373 5.39 -1.71 20.38
C VAL A 373 5.95 -3.09 20.68
N ALA A 374 5.16 -3.97 21.31
CA ALA A 374 5.62 -5.30 21.70
C ALA A 374 6.03 -6.16 20.50
N PHE A 375 5.25 -6.12 19.41
CA PHE A 375 5.59 -6.80 18.16
C PHE A 375 6.90 -6.25 17.56
N THR A 376 7.01 -4.94 17.45
CA THR A 376 8.18 -4.31 16.85
C THR A 376 9.44 -4.57 17.66
N ASP A 377 9.37 -4.41 18.98
CA ASP A 377 10.49 -4.71 19.88
C ASP A 377 10.93 -6.17 19.74
N SER A 378 9.99 -7.11 19.70
CA SER A 378 10.29 -8.54 19.49
C SER A 378 11.01 -8.80 18.15
N CYS A 379 10.63 -8.10 17.09
CA CYS A 379 11.30 -8.20 15.79
C CYS A 379 12.76 -7.71 15.86
N TYR A 380 12.99 -6.58 16.52
CA TYR A 380 14.34 -6.00 16.65
C TYR A 380 15.23 -6.77 17.63
N GLN A 381 14.66 -7.46 18.61
CA GLN A 381 15.41 -8.37 19.48
C GLN A 381 15.82 -9.67 18.75
N ASN A 382 15.20 -9.99 17.63
CA ASN A 382 15.54 -11.12 16.80
C ASN A 382 15.92 -10.67 15.36
N PRO A 383 17.15 -10.20 15.16
CA PRO A 383 17.58 -9.66 13.87
C PRO A 383 17.46 -10.66 12.69
N GLU A 384 17.50 -11.94 12.97
CA GLU A 384 17.33 -12.98 11.94
C GLU A 384 15.90 -13.00 11.38
N SER A 385 14.91 -12.65 12.18
CA SER A 385 13.51 -12.60 11.74
C SER A 385 13.22 -11.49 10.75
N ILE A 386 14.01 -10.40 10.79
CA ILE A 386 13.87 -9.24 9.90
C ILE A 386 14.95 -9.18 8.81
N CYS A 387 15.64 -10.28 8.57
CA CYS A 387 16.67 -10.39 7.55
C CYS A 387 16.18 -11.23 6.37
N PRO A 388 15.47 -10.64 5.39
CA PRO A 388 15.10 -11.37 4.20
C PRO A 388 16.34 -11.70 3.39
N PHE A 389 16.36 -12.92 2.90
CA PHE A 389 17.41 -13.40 2.03
C PHE A 389 17.21 -12.82 0.62
N HIS A 390 17.89 -11.72 0.31
CA HIS A 390 17.83 -11.12 -1.02
C HIS A 390 19.05 -11.55 -1.84
N GLN A 391 18.81 -12.21 -2.97
CA GLN A 391 19.90 -12.75 -3.81
C GLN A 391 20.92 -11.71 -4.24
N MET A 392 20.51 -10.48 -4.48
CA MET A 392 21.42 -9.38 -4.87
C MET A 392 22.30 -8.87 -3.73
N LEU A 393 21.93 -9.12 -2.47
CA LEU A 393 22.71 -8.75 -1.29
C LEU A 393 23.62 -9.90 -0.80
N LEU A 394 23.45 -11.10 -1.35
CA LEU A 394 24.16 -12.31 -0.95
C LEU A 394 25.69 -12.10 -0.83
N PRO A 395 26.38 -11.52 -1.82
CA PRO A 395 27.84 -11.32 -1.73
C PRO A 395 28.26 -10.41 -0.59
N ARG A 396 27.46 -9.41 -0.25
CA ARG A 396 27.74 -8.50 0.86
C ARG A 396 27.47 -9.16 2.21
N THR A 397 26.31 -9.82 2.33
CA THR A 397 25.92 -10.53 3.56
C THR A 397 26.87 -11.65 3.90
N ILE A 398 27.32 -12.44 2.93
CA ILE A 398 28.31 -13.51 3.14
C ILE A 398 29.64 -12.93 3.61
N LYS A 399 30.08 -11.82 3.03
CA LYS A 399 31.33 -11.18 3.42
C LYS A 399 31.29 -10.64 4.84
N ASP A 400 30.17 -10.04 5.23
CA ASP A 400 29.99 -9.51 6.59
C ASP A 400 29.83 -10.64 7.61
N TYR A 401 29.12 -11.72 7.29
CA TYR A 401 28.96 -12.88 8.14
C TYR A 401 30.28 -13.60 8.43
N ASP A 402 31.16 -13.72 7.44
CA ASP A 402 32.50 -14.28 7.62
C ASP A 402 33.40 -13.39 8.48
N SER A 403 33.20 -12.09 8.49
CA SER A 403 33.91 -11.15 9.35
C SER A 403 33.46 -11.24 10.82
N LEU A 404 32.17 -11.52 11.06
CA LEU A 404 31.58 -11.72 12.39
C LEU A 404 32.01 -13.05 13.05
N LYS A 405 32.25 -14.09 12.26
CA LYS A 405 32.75 -15.39 12.76
C LYS A 405 34.19 -15.36 13.20
N LYS A 406 34.93 -14.31 12.88
CA LYS A 406 36.36 -14.16 13.24
C LYS A 406 36.59 -13.31 14.49
N LYS A 407 35.52 -12.85 15.15
CA LYS A 407 35.53 -12.24 16.47
C LYS A 407 34.99 -13.23 17.50
#